data_50b693f0823a60333afbad54e7d3d97f
#
_entry.id   50b693f0823a60333afbad54e7d3d97f
#
_cell.length_a   1.000
_cell.length_b   1.000
_cell.length_c   1.000
_cell.angle_alpha   90.00
_cell.angle_beta   90.00
_cell.angle_gamma   90.00
#
_symmetry.space_group_name_H-M   'P 1'
#
loop_
_entity.id
_entity.type
_entity.pdbx_description
1 polymer ?
#
loop_
_entity_poly.entity_id
_entity_poly.type
_entity_poly.pdbx_seq_one_letter_code
_entity_poly.pdbx_strand_id
1 'polypeptide(L)'
;HCSPNPKLYVRARNVSHVYQLRDRGVEVIEREMFEGSLVLARRVLEGLGKEPYEALRVAQTFRRHTLNAMDQIYPVYRDQKKLVSLAQQGRDELAEMFRRDRVQRKRLRESGMPWGEGGPHTAGADPRDASDDASAETPAARES
;
A
#
# COMPACT_ATOMS: atom_id res chain seq x y z
N HIS A 1 30.07 -0.22 -23.65
CA HIS A 1 29.41 0.98 -23.12
C HIS A 1 29.14 0.76 -21.65
N CYS A 2 30.06 1.15 -20.77
CA CYS A 2 29.79 1.27 -19.34
C CYS A 2 28.94 2.52 -19.12
N SER A 3 27.72 2.34 -18.67
CA SER A 3 26.90 3.46 -18.17
C SER A 3 27.62 4.05 -16.95
N PRO A 4 27.93 5.34 -16.91
CA PRO A 4 28.78 5.93 -15.87
C PRO A 4 28.13 5.97 -14.49
N ASN A 5 26.85 5.59 -14.33
CA ASN A 5 26.16 5.56 -13.05
C ASN A 5 24.99 4.54 -13.07
N PRO A 6 25.23 3.26 -12.75
CA PRO A 6 24.17 2.27 -12.75
C PRO A 6 23.13 2.59 -11.66
N LYS A 7 21.86 2.67 -12.04
CA LYS A 7 20.76 2.85 -11.11
C LYS A 7 20.50 1.55 -10.35
N LEU A 8 20.66 1.58 -9.02
CA LEU A 8 20.47 0.42 -8.16
C LEU A 8 19.01 0.34 -7.67
N TYR A 9 18.41 -0.84 -7.85
CA TYR A 9 17.10 -1.21 -7.33
C TYR A 9 17.29 -2.29 -6.27
N VAL A 10 16.98 -2.00 -5.02
CA VAL A 10 17.32 -2.87 -3.89
C VAL A 10 16.10 -3.17 -3.05
N ARG A 11 16.00 -4.41 -2.59
CA ARG A 11 14.96 -4.85 -1.67
C ARG A 11 15.47 -4.86 -0.22
N ALA A 12 14.78 -4.15 0.66
CA ALA A 12 15.12 -4.06 2.08
C ALA A 12 14.20 -4.97 2.91
N ARG A 13 14.78 -5.67 3.89
CA ARG A 13 14.03 -6.56 4.81
C ARG A 13 13.16 -5.78 5.79
N ASN A 14 13.67 -4.68 6.31
CA ASN A 14 13.03 -3.86 7.32
C ASN A 14 13.44 -2.39 7.20
N VAL A 15 12.87 -1.52 8.04
CA VAL A 15 13.12 -0.08 8.04
C VAL A 15 14.59 0.26 8.32
N SER A 16 15.23 -0.42 9.28
CA SER A 16 16.65 -0.19 9.57
C SER A 16 17.53 -0.48 8.36
N HIS A 17 17.23 -1.54 7.62
CA HIS A 17 17.93 -1.87 6.38
C HIS A 17 17.72 -0.82 5.28
N VAL A 18 16.51 -0.22 5.19
CA VAL A 18 16.27 0.93 4.29
C VAL A 18 17.22 2.08 4.62
N TYR A 19 17.36 2.43 5.90
CA TYR A 19 18.24 3.54 6.30
C TYR A 19 19.71 3.24 6.00
N GLN A 20 20.17 2.02 6.25
CA GLN A 20 21.53 1.60 5.90
C GLN A 20 21.82 1.65 4.40
N LEU A 21 20.84 1.34 3.58
CA LEU A 21 20.95 1.43 2.12
C LEU A 21 20.94 2.90 1.66
N ARG A 22 20.09 3.73 2.23
CA ARG A 22 20.09 5.19 1.98
C ARG A 22 21.43 5.84 2.34
N ASP A 23 22.02 5.46 3.48
CA ASP A 23 23.36 5.92 3.87
C ASP A 23 24.46 5.57 2.86
N ARG A 24 24.24 4.52 2.06
CA ARG A 24 25.14 4.09 0.98
C ARG A 24 24.79 4.71 -0.39
N GLY A 25 23.83 5.64 -0.42
CA GLY A 25 23.43 6.31 -1.65
C GLY A 25 22.49 5.52 -2.56
N VAL A 26 21.84 4.46 -2.06
CA VAL A 26 20.82 3.74 -2.83
C VAL A 26 19.51 4.54 -2.83
N GLU A 27 19.05 4.92 -4.01
CA GLU A 27 17.85 5.77 -4.17
C GLU A 27 16.56 4.95 -4.25
N VAL A 28 16.58 3.81 -4.95
CA VAL A 28 15.39 3.00 -5.19
C VAL A 28 15.41 1.78 -4.28
N ILE A 29 14.59 1.82 -3.23
CA ILE A 29 14.53 0.79 -2.20
C ILE A 29 13.09 0.37 -1.98
N GLU A 30 12.79 -0.91 -2.20
CA GLU A 30 11.50 -1.52 -1.89
C GLU A 30 11.56 -2.36 -0.62
N ARG A 31 10.52 -2.27 0.23
CA ARG A 31 10.43 -3.09 1.44
C ARG A 31 9.75 -4.41 1.13
N GLU A 32 10.43 -5.50 1.46
CA GLU A 32 10.05 -6.86 1.08
C GLU A 32 8.62 -7.27 1.47
N MET A 33 8.20 -6.93 2.69
CA MET A 33 6.91 -7.38 3.25
C MET A 33 5.84 -6.29 3.29
N PHE A 34 6.18 -5.04 3.02
CA PHE A 34 5.29 -3.90 3.33
C PHE A 34 4.04 -3.86 2.44
N GLU A 35 4.22 -3.91 1.14
CA GLU A 35 3.10 -3.83 0.19
C GLU A 35 2.18 -5.06 0.32
N GLY A 36 2.75 -6.26 0.47
CA GLY A 36 1.98 -7.48 0.73
C GLY A 36 1.18 -7.42 2.03
N SER A 37 1.75 -6.82 3.09
CA SER A 37 1.04 -6.62 4.35
C SER A 37 -0.14 -5.65 4.22
N LEU A 38 -0.03 -4.60 3.39
CA LEU A 38 -1.12 -3.68 3.12
C LEU A 38 -2.27 -4.35 2.36
N VAL A 39 -1.94 -5.20 1.37
CA VAL A 39 -2.94 -5.98 0.64
C VAL A 39 -3.68 -6.92 1.59
N LEU A 40 -2.96 -7.63 2.45
CA LEU A 40 -3.57 -8.52 3.45
C LEU A 40 -4.46 -7.74 4.43
N ALA A 41 -3.98 -6.62 4.95
CA ALA A 41 -4.75 -5.77 5.87
C ALA A 41 -6.06 -5.28 5.23
N ARG A 42 -6.03 -4.90 3.95
CA ARG A 42 -7.23 -4.53 3.20
C ARG A 42 -8.24 -5.67 3.15
N ARG A 43 -7.80 -6.89 2.80
CA ARG A 43 -8.68 -8.08 2.75
C ARG A 43 -9.28 -8.40 4.12
N VAL A 44 -8.51 -8.26 5.20
CA VAL A 44 -9.03 -8.44 6.57
C VAL A 44 -10.12 -7.42 6.88
N LEU A 45 -9.92 -6.16 6.54
CA LEU A 45 -10.93 -5.11 6.73
C LEU A 45 -12.21 -5.38 5.95
N GLU A 46 -12.12 -5.84 4.72
CA GLU A 46 -13.25 -6.27 3.88
C GLU A 46 -13.98 -7.46 4.52
N GLY A 47 -13.24 -8.47 5.01
CA GLY A 47 -13.79 -9.61 5.73
C GLY A 47 -14.50 -9.25 7.05
N LEU A 48 -14.12 -8.15 7.68
CA LEU A 48 -14.78 -7.58 8.85
C LEU A 48 -15.99 -6.68 8.50
N GLY A 49 -16.43 -6.68 7.24
CA GLY A 49 -17.60 -5.95 6.77
C GLY A 49 -17.35 -4.48 6.39
N LYS A 50 -16.09 -4.11 6.16
CA LYS A 50 -15.79 -2.79 5.60
C LYS A 50 -16.01 -2.78 4.09
N GLU A 51 -16.59 -1.68 3.60
CA GLU A 51 -16.69 -1.46 2.16
C GLU A 51 -15.31 -1.50 1.48
N PRO A 52 -15.16 -2.14 0.31
CA PRO A 52 -13.87 -2.29 -0.38
C PRO A 52 -13.14 -0.97 -0.61
N TYR A 53 -13.87 0.09 -0.97
CA TYR A 53 -13.32 1.43 -1.14
C TYR A 53 -12.80 2.02 0.17
N GLU A 54 -13.52 1.83 1.28
CA GLU A 54 -13.06 2.27 2.61
C GLU A 54 -11.80 1.52 3.05
N ALA A 55 -11.78 0.21 2.86
CA ALA A 55 -10.63 -0.64 3.19
C ALA A 55 -9.38 -0.21 2.39
N LEU A 56 -9.53 0.04 1.09
CA LEU A 56 -8.47 0.56 0.23
C LEU A 56 -7.96 1.92 0.74
N ARG A 57 -8.87 2.84 1.07
CA ARG A 57 -8.52 4.18 1.54
C ARG A 57 -7.74 4.15 2.85
N VAL A 58 -8.14 3.28 3.78
CA VAL A 58 -7.42 3.06 5.05
C VAL A 58 -6.00 2.55 4.78
N ALA A 59 -5.84 1.56 3.91
CA ALA A 59 -4.53 1.02 3.56
C ALA A 59 -3.63 2.08 2.91
N GLN A 60 -4.15 2.88 1.98
CA GLN A 60 -3.40 3.96 1.32
C GLN A 60 -3.02 5.08 2.28
N THR A 61 -3.91 5.44 3.22
CA THR A 61 -3.62 6.44 4.24
C THR A 61 -2.49 5.96 5.15
N PHE A 62 -2.55 4.71 5.60
CA PHE A 62 -1.50 4.10 6.40
C PHE A 62 -0.17 4.02 5.63
N ARG A 63 -0.20 3.63 4.35
CA ARG A 63 0.98 3.59 3.49
C ARG A 63 1.68 4.95 3.43
N ARG A 64 0.94 6.00 3.09
CA ARG A 64 1.45 7.37 2.99
C ARG A 64 2.03 7.86 4.31
N HIS A 65 1.31 7.67 5.41
CA HIS A 65 1.78 8.03 6.74
C HIS A 65 3.08 7.30 7.10
N THR A 66 3.16 6.00 6.84
CA THR A 66 4.37 5.21 7.14
C THR A 66 5.57 5.67 6.33
N LEU A 67 5.40 5.97 5.04
CA LEU A 67 6.49 6.48 4.20
C LEU A 67 6.98 7.85 4.67
N ASN A 68 6.05 8.76 4.97
CA ASN A 68 6.41 10.08 5.51
C ASN A 68 7.13 9.98 6.87
N ALA A 69 6.64 9.11 7.76
CA ALA A 69 7.30 8.88 9.05
C ALA A 69 8.72 8.33 8.89
N MET A 70 8.95 7.45 7.92
CA MET A 70 10.29 6.95 7.60
C MET A 70 11.23 8.07 7.14
N ASP A 71 10.74 8.99 6.31
CA ASP A 71 11.54 10.13 5.83
C ASP A 71 11.87 11.11 6.97
N GLN A 72 10.95 11.34 7.89
CA GLN A 72 11.18 12.16 9.07
C GLN A 72 12.15 11.52 10.08
N ILE A 73 12.11 10.20 10.23
CA ILE A 73 12.95 9.44 11.15
C ILE A 73 14.38 9.29 10.60
N TYR A 74 14.55 9.21 9.29
CA TYR A 74 15.84 8.94 8.67
C TYR A 74 16.98 9.83 9.14
N PRO A 75 16.84 11.17 9.27
CA PRO A 75 17.93 12.03 9.77
C PRO A 75 18.37 11.75 11.21
N VAL A 76 17.49 11.13 12.01
CA VAL A 76 17.70 10.94 13.45
C VAL A 76 17.65 9.47 13.88
N TYR A 77 17.62 8.53 12.92
CA TYR A 77 17.43 7.11 13.26
C TYR A 77 18.54 6.50 14.13
N ARG A 78 19.70 7.17 14.23
CA ARG A 78 20.81 6.81 15.11
C ARG A 78 20.67 7.37 16.54
N ASP A 79 19.78 8.36 16.73
CA ASP A 79 19.50 8.97 18.05
C ASP A 79 18.27 8.33 18.69
N GLN A 80 18.52 7.42 19.63
CA GLN A 80 17.47 6.60 20.24
C GLN A 80 16.42 7.43 21.00
N LYS A 81 16.81 8.55 21.61
CA LYS A 81 15.87 9.43 22.35
C LYS A 81 14.90 10.15 21.40
N LYS A 82 15.43 10.69 20.31
CA LYS A 82 14.60 11.33 19.27
C LYS A 82 13.71 10.34 18.55
N LEU A 83 14.18 9.10 18.34
CA LEU A 83 13.43 8.02 17.71
C LEU A 83 12.16 7.69 18.50
N VAL A 84 12.25 7.53 19.81
CA VAL A 84 11.10 7.24 20.69
C VAL A 84 10.08 8.38 20.64
N SER A 85 10.53 9.63 20.74
CA SER A 85 9.65 10.81 20.67
C SER A 85 8.90 10.90 19.34
N LEU A 86 9.61 10.76 18.21
CA LEU A 86 8.99 10.79 16.88
C LEU A 86 8.04 9.62 16.63
N ALA A 87 8.37 8.42 17.13
CA ALA A 87 7.48 7.25 17.01
C ALA A 87 6.19 7.42 17.83
N GLN A 88 6.23 8.11 18.96
CA GLN A 88 5.04 8.46 19.74
C GLN A 88 4.19 9.49 19.00
N GLN A 89 4.78 10.58 18.53
CA GLN A 89 4.07 11.58 17.74
C GLN A 89 3.40 10.99 16.50
N GLY A 90 4.12 10.16 15.74
CA GLY A 90 3.55 9.53 14.55
C GLY A 90 2.36 8.61 14.83
N ARG A 91 2.34 7.92 15.99
CA ARG A 91 1.16 7.12 16.39
C ARG A 91 -0.03 7.99 16.73
N ASP A 92 0.19 9.09 17.44
CA ASP A 92 -0.86 10.03 17.83
C ASP A 92 -1.45 10.73 16.61
N GLU A 93 -0.62 11.16 15.66
CA GLU A 93 -1.05 11.74 14.39
C GLU A 93 -1.90 10.78 13.56
N LEU A 94 -1.47 9.51 13.47
CA LEU A 94 -2.20 8.49 12.73
C LEU A 94 -3.56 8.20 13.38
N ALA A 95 -3.60 8.06 14.71
CA ALA A 95 -4.83 7.87 15.46
C ALA A 95 -5.82 9.04 15.27
N GLU A 96 -5.32 10.27 15.31
CA GLU A 96 -6.11 11.46 15.09
C GLU A 96 -6.65 11.54 13.65
N MET A 97 -5.83 11.20 12.66
CA MET A 97 -6.23 11.17 11.25
C MET A 97 -7.40 10.19 11.03
N PHE A 98 -7.33 8.97 11.58
CA PHE A 98 -8.43 8.01 11.48
C PHE A 98 -9.67 8.44 12.26
N ARG A 99 -9.51 9.13 13.38
CA ARG A 99 -10.65 9.69 14.14
C ARG A 99 -11.36 10.77 13.35
N ARG A 100 -10.65 11.70 12.74
CA ARG A 100 -11.22 12.76 11.88
C ARG A 100 -11.97 12.18 10.70
N ASP A 101 -11.40 11.21 10.03
CA ASP A 101 -12.03 10.51 8.91
C ASP A 101 -13.34 9.82 9.31
N ARG A 102 -13.39 9.25 10.52
CA ARG A 102 -14.61 8.62 11.07
C ARG A 102 -15.69 9.65 11.34
N VAL A 103 -15.34 10.76 11.97
CA VAL A 103 -16.29 11.84 12.29
C VAL A 103 -16.85 12.48 11.01
N GLN A 104 -15.99 12.75 10.04
CA GLN A 104 -16.41 13.33 8.77
C GLN A 104 -17.38 12.42 8.00
N ARG A 105 -17.12 11.11 7.98
CA ARG A 105 -18.03 10.13 7.37
C ARG A 105 -19.38 10.05 8.09
N LYS A 106 -19.38 10.09 9.42
CA LYS A 106 -20.63 10.12 10.20
C LYS A 106 -21.46 11.34 9.83
N ARG A 107 -20.86 12.53 9.75
CA ARG A 107 -21.55 13.77 9.34
C ARG A 107 -22.12 13.69 7.93
N LEU A 108 -21.38 13.12 6.96
CA LEU A 108 -21.85 12.94 5.58
C LEU A 108 -23.02 11.97 5.50
N ARG A 109 -23.03 10.90 6.29
CA ARG A 109 -24.18 9.99 6.39
C ARG A 109 -25.42 10.66 7.00
N GLU A 110 -25.24 11.47 8.04
CA GLU A 110 -26.32 12.19 8.72
C GLU A 110 -26.87 13.34 7.87
N SER A 111 -26.06 13.95 6.99
CA SER A 111 -26.51 15.03 6.09
C SER A 111 -27.31 14.56 4.88
N GLY A 112 -27.51 13.26 4.71
CA GLY A 112 -28.35 12.70 3.62
C GLY A 112 -27.84 12.99 2.21
N MET A 113 -26.59 13.39 2.03
CA MET A 113 -25.99 13.52 0.69
C MET A 113 -25.86 12.12 0.07
N PRO A 114 -26.57 11.82 -1.03
CA PRO A 114 -26.35 10.59 -1.75
C PRO A 114 -24.89 10.60 -2.25
N TRP A 115 -24.19 9.52 -1.99
CA TRP A 115 -22.88 9.26 -2.57
C TRP A 115 -23.04 9.31 -4.09
N GLY A 116 -22.44 10.32 -4.72
CA GLY A 116 -22.59 10.58 -6.14
C GLY A 116 -22.34 9.33 -6.97
N GLU A 117 -23.34 8.91 -7.68
CA GLU A 117 -23.22 8.15 -8.90
C GLU A 117 -22.37 9.02 -9.85
N GLY A 118 -21.10 8.68 -10.05
CA GLY A 118 -20.29 9.43 -11.00
C GLY A 118 -18.79 9.44 -10.70
N GLY A 119 -18.22 8.30 -10.31
CA GLY A 119 -16.78 8.06 -10.46
C GLY A 119 -16.57 7.12 -11.64
N PRO A 120 -15.60 7.37 -12.57
CA PRO A 120 -15.34 6.42 -13.63
C PRO A 120 -14.91 5.09 -13.01
N HIS A 121 -15.73 4.07 -13.24
CA HIS A 121 -15.35 2.68 -13.05
C HIS A 121 -14.20 2.35 -14.01
N THR A 122 -12.99 2.70 -13.66
CA THR A 122 -11.86 1.98 -14.20
C THR A 122 -11.75 0.70 -13.38
N ALA A 123 -12.52 -0.29 -13.79
CA ALA A 123 -12.26 -1.67 -13.44
C ALA A 123 -10.84 -1.98 -13.95
N GLY A 124 -9.86 -1.88 -13.06
CA GLY A 124 -8.55 -2.46 -13.27
C GLY A 124 -8.73 -3.96 -13.29
N ALA A 125 -8.93 -4.53 -14.47
CA ALA A 125 -8.85 -5.96 -14.69
C ALA A 125 -7.44 -6.40 -14.21
N ASP A 126 -7.41 -7.31 -13.26
CA ASP A 126 -6.17 -7.97 -12.85
C ASP A 126 -5.67 -8.78 -14.07
N PRO A 127 -4.45 -8.52 -14.57
CA PRO A 127 -3.94 -9.25 -15.73
C PRO A 127 -3.74 -10.76 -15.49
N ARG A 128 -4.06 -11.27 -14.31
CA ARG A 128 -3.93 -12.68 -13.93
C ARG A 128 -5.18 -13.53 -14.18
N ASP A 129 -6.34 -12.92 -14.54
CA ASP A 129 -7.55 -13.68 -14.87
C ASP A 129 -7.65 -14.09 -16.34
N ALA A 130 -6.62 -13.88 -17.15
CA ALA A 130 -6.63 -14.18 -18.58
C ALA A 130 -5.90 -15.47 -18.99
N SER A 131 -5.70 -16.41 -18.08
CA SER A 131 -5.02 -17.67 -18.41
C SER A 131 -5.67 -18.87 -17.70
N ASP A 132 -6.88 -19.24 -18.08
CA ASP A 132 -7.40 -20.61 -17.89
C ASP A 132 -8.73 -20.78 -18.63
N ASP A 133 -8.70 -20.67 -19.94
CA ASP A 133 -9.73 -21.30 -20.78
C ASP A 133 -9.24 -21.55 -22.21
N ALA A 134 -8.31 -22.47 -22.34
CA ALA A 134 -7.92 -23.04 -23.63
C ALA A 134 -7.46 -24.48 -23.49
N SER A 135 -8.35 -25.36 -23.07
CA SER A 135 -8.16 -26.80 -23.30
C SER A 135 -9.50 -27.51 -23.21
N ALA A 136 -10.15 -27.66 -24.34
CA ALA A 136 -10.96 -28.80 -24.72
C ALA A 136 -11.68 -28.48 -26.02
N GLU A 137 -11.19 -29.02 -27.11
CA GLU A 137 -11.99 -29.80 -28.06
C GLU A 137 -11.16 -30.13 -29.29
N THR A 138 -10.61 -31.31 -29.27
CA THR A 138 -10.14 -31.98 -30.48
C THR A 138 -11.31 -32.81 -31.02
N PRO A 139 -11.83 -32.56 -32.22
CA PRO A 139 -12.72 -33.50 -32.85
C PRO A 139 -11.92 -34.59 -33.56
N ALA A 140 -12.23 -35.82 -33.20
CA ALA A 140 -11.70 -37.02 -33.81
C ALA A 140 -12.00 -37.09 -35.30
N ALA A 141 -11.00 -37.27 -36.12
CA ALA A 141 -11.10 -37.67 -37.51
C ALA A 141 -11.63 -39.10 -37.59
N ARG A 142 -12.71 -39.30 -38.32
CA ARG A 142 -13.14 -40.62 -38.82
C ARG A 142 -12.54 -40.82 -40.20
N GLU A 143 -11.75 -41.86 -40.30
CA GLU A 143 -11.37 -42.49 -41.55
C GLU A 143 -12.54 -43.32 -42.12
N SER A 144 -12.63 -43.26 -43.41
CA SER A 144 -13.20 -44.33 -44.27
C SER A 144 -12.23 -44.53 -45.41
#